data_18c76ccfaa667c95229171dae46f4ec9
#
_entry.id   18c76ccfaa667c95229171dae46f4ec9
#
_cell.length_a   1.000
_cell.length_b   1.000
_cell.length_c   1.000
_cell.angle_alpha   90.00
_cell.angle_beta   90.00
_cell.angle_gamma   90.00
#
_symmetry.space_group_name_H-M   'P 1'
#
loop_
_entity.id
_entity.type
_entity.pdbx_description
1 polymer ?
#
loop_
_entity_poly.entity_id
_entity_poly.type
_entity_poly.pdbx_seq_one_letter_code
_entity_poly.pdbx_strand_id
1 'polypeptide(L)'
;MKTVITCILLLFVTAVWAQRYKPVNEGSEVKFKIKNFGVNISGSLAGLNGDITFFADSIAAASFDVTVDSKTINTGIDQRDEHLRKPEFFDTDKFPQLHFVSTKITTSTNKAYLYIFGKLTIKDVTKEISFPFKATPKGDDYLFEGEFTINRRDYNVGSGSITMADNLTVNLNVLAKKQ
;
A
#
# COMPACT_ATOMS: atom_id res chain seq x y z
N MET A 1 -34.48 38.20 -47.57
CA MET A 1 -34.35 37.88 -46.16
C MET A 1 -33.54 36.61 -46.03
N LYS A 2 -32.29 36.71 -45.53
CA LYS A 2 -31.43 35.53 -45.28
C LYS A 2 -31.49 35.18 -43.82
N THR A 3 -32.08 34.02 -43.51
CA THR A 3 -32.17 33.51 -42.13
C THR A 3 -30.84 32.86 -41.72
N VAL A 4 -30.14 33.42 -40.76
CA VAL A 4 -28.93 32.81 -40.19
C VAL A 4 -29.37 31.90 -39.05
N ILE A 5 -29.21 30.61 -39.23
CA ILE A 5 -29.43 29.60 -38.20
C ILE A 5 -28.14 29.48 -37.38
N THR A 6 -28.13 30.02 -36.19
CA THR A 6 -27.02 29.87 -35.25
C THR A 6 -27.15 28.54 -34.53
N CYS A 7 -26.33 27.54 -34.88
CA CYS A 7 -26.21 26.28 -34.14
C CYS A 7 -25.44 26.55 -32.86
N ILE A 8 -26.13 26.47 -31.71
CA ILE A 8 -25.51 26.48 -30.37
C ILE A 8 -25.02 25.05 -30.11
N LEU A 9 -23.68 24.87 -30.15
CA LEU A 9 -23.02 23.62 -29.79
C LEU A 9 -22.98 23.51 -28.25
N LEU A 10 -23.88 22.72 -27.64
CA LEU A 10 -23.82 22.42 -26.21
C LEU A 10 -22.67 21.46 -25.93
N LEU A 11 -21.57 21.96 -25.39
CA LEU A 11 -20.48 21.18 -24.84
C LEU A 11 -20.96 20.51 -23.53
N PHE A 12 -21.31 19.24 -23.58
CA PHE A 12 -21.51 18.42 -22.40
C PHE A 12 -20.15 18.14 -21.76
N VAL A 13 -19.80 18.90 -20.71
CA VAL A 13 -18.68 18.58 -19.83
C VAL A 13 -19.13 17.41 -18.94
N THR A 14 -18.76 16.21 -19.29
CA THR A 14 -18.92 15.06 -18.39
C THR A 14 -17.91 15.20 -17.26
N ALA A 15 -18.37 15.59 -16.07
CA ALA A 15 -17.56 15.55 -14.88
C ALA A 15 -17.24 14.08 -14.56
N VAL A 16 -16.01 13.67 -14.79
CA VAL A 16 -15.49 12.38 -14.31
C VAL A 16 -15.32 12.52 -12.80
N TRP A 17 -16.27 11.98 -12.06
CA TRP A 17 -16.17 11.93 -10.60
C TRP A 17 -15.03 10.97 -10.23
N ALA A 18 -13.97 11.49 -9.63
CA ALA A 18 -12.88 10.67 -9.13
C ALA A 18 -13.43 9.72 -8.06
N GLN A 19 -13.33 8.41 -8.31
CA GLN A 19 -13.70 7.41 -7.30
C GLN A 19 -12.57 7.33 -6.27
N ARG A 20 -12.80 8.00 -5.15
CA ARG A 20 -11.88 8.05 -4.02
C ARG A 20 -12.26 7.01 -2.98
N TYR A 21 -11.26 6.40 -2.40
CA TYR A 21 -11.41 5.41 -1.34
C TYR A 21 -10.44 5.72 -0.21
N LYS A 22 -10.84 5.39 1.02
CA LYS A 22 -9.96 5.43 2.18
C LYS A 22 -9.73 4.03 2.72
N PRO A 23 -8.48 3.62 2.94
CA PRO A 23 -8.20 2.36 3.62
C PRO A 23 -8.73 2.44 5.05
N VAL A 24 -9.30 1.34 5.54
CA VAL A 24 -9.82 1.23 6.90
C VAL A 24 -9.12 0.10 7.64
N ASN A 25 -8.96 0.22 8.96
CA ASN A 25 -8.30 -0.82 9.75
C ASN A 25 -9.20 -2.05 9.93
N GLU A 26 -10.49 -1.83 10.12
CA GLU A 26 -11.46 -2.92 10.27
C GLU A 26 -11.60 -3.69 8.95
N GLY A 27 -11.39 -5.00 9.00
CA GLY A 27 -11.41 -5.86 7.82
C GLY A 27 -10.15 -5.78 6.95
N SER A 28 -9.10 -5.08 7.41
CA SER A 28 -7.80 -5.02 6.74
C SER A 28 -6.71 -5.70 7.55
N GLU A 29 -5.71 -6.20 6.84
CA GLU A 29 -4.51 -6.80 7.42
C GLU A 29 -3.26 -6.39 6.63
N VAL A 30 -2.26 -5.86 7.35
CA VAL A 30 -0.91 -5.67 6.85
C VAL A 30 -0.01 -6.59 7.67
N LYS A 31 0.36 -7.71 7.09
CA LYS A 31 1.16 -8.76 7.74
C LYS A 31 2.53 -8.88 7.11
N PHE A 32 3.50 -9.26 7.90
CA PHE A 32 4.81 -9.63 7.41
C PHE A 32 5.27 -10.97 7.99
N LYS A 33 6.18 -11.62 7.28
CA LYS A 33 6.80 -12.87 7.69
C LYS A 33 8.30 -12.83 7.41
N ILE A 34 9.11 -13.14 8.43
CA ILE A 34 10.57 -13.19 8.35
C ILE A 34 11.06 -14.47 9.01
N LYS A 35 12.16 -15.04 8.51
CA LYS A 35 12.83 -16.18 9.19
C LYS A 35 13.81 -15.68 10.25
N ASN A 36 13.75 -16.28 11.44
CA ASN A 36 14.74 -16.08 12.50
C ASN A 36 15.05 -17.45 13.12
N PHE A 37 16.33 -17.81 13.20
CA PHE A 37 16.77 -19.18 13.59
C PHE A 37 16.06 -20.28 12.77
N GLY A 38 15.82 -20.05 11.47
CA GLY A 38 15.11 -20.99 10.61
C GLY A 38 13.59 -21.05 10.79
N VAL A 39 13.04 -20.42 11.83
CA VAL A 39 11.60 -20.39 12.14
C VAL A 39 10.96 -19.15 11.54
N ASN A 40 9.76 -19.29 10.97
CA ASN A 40 8.98 -18.17 10.50
C ASN A 40 8.40 -17.38 11.68
N ILE A 41 8.77 -16.13 11.78
CA ILE A 41 8.17 -15.14 12.68
C ILE A 41 7.21 -14.29 11.85
N SER A 42 5.97 -14.23 12.28
CA SER A 42 4.95 -13.36 11.67
C SER A 42 4.71 -12.14 12.57
N GLY A 43 4.36 -11.05 11.95
CA GLY A 43 3.91 -9.84 12.63
C GLY A 43 2.92 -9.07 11.77
N SER A 44 2.37 -8.02 12.34
CA SER A 44 1.41 -7.13 11.69
C SER A 44 1.70 -5.68 11.99
N LEU A 45 1.16 -4.82 11.16
CA LEU A 45 1.06 -3.38 11.34
C LEU A 45 -0.40 -2.96 11.16
N ALA A 46 -0.80 -1.90 11.84
CA ALA A 46 -2.13 -1.29 11.77
C ALA A 46 -1.99 0.23 11.59
N GLY A 47 -3.08 0.98 11.80
CA GLY A 47 -3.06 2.42 11.61
C GLY A 47 -3.03 2.80 10.12
N LEU A 48 -3.69 1.99 9.27
CA LEU A 48 -3.87 2.30 7.86
C LEU A 48 -4.54 3.67 7.68
N ASN A 49 -3.93 4.51 6.84
CA ASN A 49 -4.46 5.81 6.47
C ASN A 49 -4.01 6.18 5.06
N GLY A 50 -4.60 7.23 4.49
CA GLY A 50 -4.23 7.75 3.17
C GLY A 50 -5.40 7.81 2.20
N ASP A 51 -5.08 7.99 0.94
CA ASP A 51 -6.03 8.14 -0.14
C ASP A 51 -5.73 7.16 -1.28
N ILE A 52 -6.78 6.54 -1.80
CA ILE A 52 -6.72 5.65 -2.94
C ILE A 52 -7.68 6.20 -4.00
N THR A 53 -7.18 6.45 -5.19
CA THR A 53 -8.01 6.69 -6.38
C THR A 53 -7.98 5.42 -7.21
N PHE A 54 -9.15 4.86 -7.51
CA PHE A 54 -9.20 3.61 -8.27
C PHE A 54 -10.38 3.60 -9.24
N PHE A 55 -10.09 3.23 -10.48
CA PHE A 55 -11.08 3.09 -11.56
C PHE A 55 -10.84 1.76 -12.26
N ALA A 56 -11.79 0.84 -12.16
CA ALA A 56 -11.68 -0.47 -12.82
C ALA A 56 -11.52 -0.34 -14.35
N ASP A 57 -12.16 0.66 -14.95
CA ASP A 57 -12.15 0.91 -16.39
C ASP A 57 -10.99 1.81 -16.86
N SER A 58 -10.25 2.43 -15.92
CA SER A 58 -9.16 3.36 -16.22
C SER A 58 -7.99 3.19 -15.24
N ILE A 59 -7.36 2.02 -15.27
CA ILE A 59 -6.28 1.63 -14.36
C ILE A 59 -5.10 2.61 -14.38
N ALA A 60 -4.82 3.23 -15.52
CA ALA A 60 -3.73 4.21 -15.66
C ALA A 60 -3.98 5.49 -14.81
N ALA A 61 -5.21 5.79 -14.46
CA ALA A 61 -5.58 6.93 -13.61
C ALA A 61 -5.63 6.58 -12.12
N ALA A 62 -5.41 5.29 -11.76
CA ALA A 62 -5.41 4.86 -10.38
C ALA A 62 -4.13 5.31 -9.66
N SER A 63 -4.27 5.64 -8.38
CA SER A 63 -3.17 6.03 -7.51
C SER A 63 -3.40 5.61 -6.07
N PHE A 64 -2.31 5.30 -5.38
CA PHE A 64 -2.28 4.93 -3.97
C PHE A 64 -1.27 5.84 -3.27
N ASP A 65 -1.70 6.48 -2.20
CA ASP A 65 -0.88 7.24 -1.27
C ASP A 65 -1.32 6.83 0.14
N VAL A 66 -0.61 5.86 0.72
CA VAL A 66 -1.06 5.15 1.92
C VAL A 66 0.04 5.01 2.95
N THR A 67 -0.34 5.07 4.22
CA THR A 67 0.56 4.90 5.36
C THR A 67 0.06 3.83 6.32
N VAL A 68 0.97 3.28 7.12
CA VAL A 68 0.68 2.50 8.33
C VAL A 68 1.49 3.04 9.51
N ASP A 69 0.95 2.93 10.71
CA ASP A 69 1.63 3.39 11.93
C ASP A 69 2.69 2.38 12.36
N SER A 70 3.95 2.81 12.39
CA SER A 70 5.09 1.97 12.79
C SER A 70 5.03 1.53 14.26
N LYS A 71 4.41 2.33 15.15
CA LYS A 71 4.26 2.00 16.58
C LYS A 71 3.35 0.80 16.83
N THR A 72 2.48 0.49 15.87
CA THR A 72 1.52 -0.62 15.96
C THR A 72 2.14 -1.98 15.66
N ILE A 73 3.45 -2.04 15.40
CA ILE A 73 4.12 -3.31 15.11
C ILE A 73 3.87 -4.32 16.22
N ASN A 74 3.37 -5.48 15.82
CA ASN A 74 2.95 -6.55 16.72
C ASN A 74 3.39 -7.90 16.15
N THR A 75 4.20 -8.61 16.91
CA THR A 75 4.67 -9.97 16.60
C THR A 75 4.16 -11.01 17.61
N GLY A 76 3.28 -10.58 18.53
CA GLY A 76 2.72 -11.41 19.58
C GLY A 76 3.64 -11.61 20.80
N ILE A 77 4.76 -10.88 20.90
CA ILE A 77 5.68 -10.89 22.04
C ILE A 77 6.07 -9.46 22.38
N ASP A 78 5.54 -8.92 23.47
CA ASP A 78 5.68 -7.50 23.85
C ASP A 78 7.15 -7.05 23.91
N GLN A 79 8.04 -7.83 24.53
CA GLN A 79 9.45 -7.49 24.64
C GLN A 79 10.14 -7.37 23.25
N ARG A 80 9.74 -8.21 22.30
CA ARG A 80 10.24 -8.12 20.93
C ARG A 80 9.66 -6.89 20.21
N ASP A 81 8.39 -6.60 20.42
CA ASP A 81 7.72 -5.47 19.82
C ASP A 81 8.29 -4.15 20.34
N GLU A 82 8.58 -4.05 21.63
CA GLU A 82 9.32 -2.92 22.21
C GLU A 82 10.71 -2.76 21.59
N HIS A 83 11.43 -3.87 21.37
CA HIS A 83 12.75 -3.82 20.73
C HIS A 83 12.65 -3.37 19.28
N LEU A 84 11.65 -3.83 18.53
CA LEU A 84 11.43 -3.42 17.13
C LEU A 84 11.11 -1.92 17.00
N ARG A 85 10.55 -1.28 18.03
CA ARG A 85 10.28 0.17 18.02
C ARG A 85 11.52 1.03 18.23
N LYS A 86 12.64 0.47 18.72
CA LYS A 86 13.87 1.20 19.04
C LYS A 86 14.63 1.71 17.80
N PRO A 87 15.56 2.66 17.95
CA PRO A 87 16.32 3.28 16.87
C PRO A 87 17.06 2.30 15.96
N GLU A 88 17.56 1.19 16.49
CA GLU A 88 18.25 0.16 15.72
C GLU A 88 17.34 -0.62 14.74
N PHE A 89 15.99 -0.54 14.93
CA PHE A 89 15.01 -1.13 14.02
C PHE A 89 14.15 -0.04 13.38
N PHE A 90 12.89 0.13 13.80
CA PHE A 90 11.97 1.06 13.14
C PHE A 90 12.10 2.51 13.60
N ASP A 91 12.69 2.76 14.80
CA ASP A 91 12.83 4.11 15.38
C ASP A 91 11.50 4.87 15.35
N THR A 92 10.48 4.25 15.93
CA THR A 92 9.08 4.67 15.73
C THR A 92 8.77 6.04 16.33
N ASP A 93 9.59 6.54 17.25
CA ASP A 93 9.43 7.90 17.80
C ASP A 93 9.86 8.97 16.80
N LYS A 94 10.88 8.66 15.98
CA LYS A 94 11.37 9.55 14.92
C LYS A 94 10.63 9.33 13.61
N PHE A 95 10.25 8.08 13.31
CA PHE A 95 9.61 7.67 12.07
C PHE A 95 8.28 6.95 12.37
N PRO A 96 7.22 7.70 12.70
CA PRO A 96 5.96 7.11 13.17
C PRO A 96 5.19 6.36 12.09
N GLN A 97 5.56 6.50 10.82
CA GLN A 97 4.82 5.90 9.70
C GLN A 97 5.75 5.23 8.70
N LEU A 98 5.25 4.13 8.11
CA LEU A 98 5.73 3.60 6.85
C LEU A 98 4.81 4.15 5.76
N HIS A 99 5.36 4.56 4.63
CA HIS A 99 4.63 5.27 3.57
C HIS A 99 4.86 4.63 2.21
N PHE A 100 3.77 4.39 1.47
CA PHE A 100 3.83 3.91 0.09
C PHE A 100 3.07 4.86 -0.83
N VAL A 101 3.75 5.31 -1.89
CA VAL A 101 3.16 6.12 -2.95
C VAL A 101 3.33 5.40 -4.28
N SER A 102 2.23 5.11 -4.97
CA SER A 102 2.30 4.53 -6.30
C SER A 102 2.82 5.54 -7.33
N THR A 103 3.62 5.06 -8.27
CA THR A 103 4.10 5.85 -9.42
C THR A 103 3.43 5.42 -10.72
N LYS A 104 2.99 4.17 -10.80
CA LYS A 104 2.34 3.61 -11.98
C LYS A 104 1.54 2.36 -11.61
N ILE A 105 0.40 2.18 -12.27
CA ILE A 105 -0.38 0.94 -12.21
C ILE A 105 -0.64 0.46 -13.64
N THR A 106 -0.48 -0.84 -13.87
CA THR A 106 -0.66 -1.44 -15.20
C THR A 106 -1.49 -2.72 -15.11
N THR A 107 -2.05 -3.12 -16.22
CA THR A 107 -2.61 -4.47 -16.37
C THR A 107 -1.48 -5.51 -16.40
N SER A 108 -1.81 -6.73 -15.98
CA SER A 108 -0.92 -7.89 -16.06
C SER A 108 -1.35 -8.83 -17.22
N THR A 109 -0.44 -9.67 -17.69
CA THR A 109 -0.77 -10.76 -18.62
C THR A 109 -1.76 -11.75 -17.99
N ASN A 110 -1.68 -11.96 -16.69
CA ASN A 110 -2.73 -12.64 -15.93
C ASN A 110 -3.82 -11.63 -15.57
N LYS A 111 -4.97 -11.72 -16.24
CA LYS A 111 -6.12 -10.80 -16.07
C LYS A 111 -6.68 -10.73 -14.65
N ALA A 112 -6.36 -11.70 -13.78
CA ALA A 112 -6.75 -11.69 -12.37
C ALA A 112 -5.94 -10.70 -11.52
N TYR A 113 -4.85 -10.15 -12.06
CA TYR A 113 -3.94 -9.25 -11.34
C TYR A 113 -3.71 -7.95 -12.10
N LEU A 114 -3.47 -6.91 -11.35
CA LEU A 114 -2.85 -5.66 -11.76
C LEU A 114 -1.40 -5.64 -11.26
N TYR A 115 -0.59 -4.75 -11.80
CA TYR A 115 0.78 -4.55 -11.33
C TYR A 115 0.95 -3.11 -10.86
N ILE A 116 1.43 -2.93 -9.64
CA ILE A 116 1.68 -1.62 -9.04
C ILE A 116 3.19 -1.41 -8.92
N PHE A 117 3.63 -0.21 -9.29
CA PHE A 117 4.97 0.32 -9.08
C PHE A 117 4.84 1.51 -8.15
N GLY A 118 5.78 1.66 -7.23
CA GLY A 118 5.71 2.77 -6.27
C GLY A 118 6.97 2.89 -5.44
N LYS A 119 6.95 3.89 -4.58
CA LYS A 119 8.01 4.20 -3.64
C LYS A 119 7.57 3.82 -2.24
N LEU A 120 8.29 2.90 -1.62
CA LEU A 120 8.11 2.55 -0.21
C LEU A 120 9.17 3.26 0.62
N THR A 121 8.71 4.00 1.61
CA THR A 121 9.56 4.67 2.59
C THR A 121 9.42 3.99 3.95
N ILE A 122 10.54 3.53 4.50
CA ILE A 122 10.65 3.00 5.86
C ILE A 122 11.80 3.76 6.53
N LYS A 123 11.53 4.35 7.70
CA LYS A 123 12.42 5.32 8.35
C LYS A 123 12.68 6.52 7.40
N ASP A 124 13.93 6.78 7.09
CA ASP A 124 14.40 7.85 6.18
C ASP A 124 14.79 7.32 4.80
N VAL A 125 14.59 6.03 4.53
CA VAL A 125 15.00 5.39 3.27
C VAL A 125 13.79 5.11 2.39
N THR A 126 13.86 5.61 1.15
CA THR A 126 12.85 5.36 0.10
C THR A 126 13.43 4.46 -0.99
N LYS A 127 12.74 3.39 -1.33
CA LYS A 127 13.08 2.48 -2.43
C LYS A 127 11.90 2.29 -3.38
N GLU A 128 12.21 2.09 -4.65
CA GLU A 128 11.21 1.65 -5.61
C GLU A 128 10.92 0.16 -5.42
N ILE A 129 9.64 -0.17 -5.36
CA ILE A 129 9.15 -1.54 -5.31
C ILE A 129 8.06 -1.74 -6.37
N SER A 130 7.84 -2.99 -6.75
CA SER A 130 6.72 -3.34 -7.61
C SER A 130 6.22 -4.75 -7.29
N PHE A 131 4.90 -4.93 -7.39
CA PHE A 131 4.29 -6.21 -7.08
C PHE A 131 2.93 -6.38 -7.76
N PRO A 132 2.49 -7.62 -7.98
CA PRO A 132 1.14 -7.90 -8.43
C PRO A 132 0.14 -7.70 -7.28
N PHE A 133 -1.03 -7.19 -7.61
CA PHE A 133 -2.15 -7.10 -6.67
C PHE A 133 -3.48 -7.39 -7.34
N LYS A 134 -4.47 -7.73 -6.53
CA LYS A 134 -5.87 -7.86 -6.94
C LYS A 134 -6.68 -6.71 -6.39
N ALA A 135 -7.67 -6.26 -7.16
CA ALA A 135 -8.68 -5.31 -6.73
C ALA A 135 -10.05 -6.01 -6.86
N THR A 136 -10.61 -6.42 -5.74
CA THR A 136 -11.88 -7.16 -5.69
C THR A 136 -12.98 -6.22 -5.21
N PRO A 137 -14.04 -5.96 -6.00
CA PRO A 137 -15.15 -5.14 -5.55
C PRO A 137 -15.89 -5.81 -4.38
N LYS A 138 -16.30 -5.01 -3.42
CA LYS A 138 -17.07 -5.36 -2.23
C LYS A 138 -18.27 -4.40 -2.06
N GLY A 139 -19.28 -4.55 -2.90
CA GLY A 139 -20.33 -3.54 -3.04
C GLY A 139 -19.76 -2.26 -3.67
N ASP A 140 -19.89 -1.13 -2.97
CA ASP A 140 -19.29 0.14 -3.38
C ASP A 140 -17.79 0.26 -3.02
N ASP A 141 -17.29 -0.62 -2.16
CA ASP A 141 -15.93 -0.64 -1.64
C ASP A 141 -15.02 -1.55 -2.48
N TYR A 142 -13.71 -1.51 -2.18
CA TYR A 142 -12.73 -2.42 -2.78
C TYR A 142 -11.88 -3.11 -1.72
N LEU A 143 -11.58 -4.39 -1.97
CA LEU A 143 -10.55 -5.15 -1.28
C LEU A 143 -9.32 -5.22 -2.18
N PHE A 144 -8.19 -4.69 -1.70
CA PHE A 144 -6.90 -4.74 -2.37
C PHE A 144 -6.02 -5.79 -1.69
N GLU A 145 -5.57 -6.79 -2.46
CA GLU A 145 -4.78 -7.91 -1.96
C GLU A 145 -3.46 -7.98 -2.73
N GLY A 146 -2.34 -8.06 -2.03
CA GLY A 146 -1.02 -8.13 -2.66
C GLY A 146 0.01 -8.79 -1.77
N GLU A 147 1.07 -9.30 -2.41
CA GLU A 147 2.22 -9.87 -1.73
C GLU A 147 3.51 -9.41 -2.40
N PHE A 148 4.51 -9.04 -1.59
CA PHE A 148 5.83 -8.68 -2.07
C PHE A 148 6.92 -9.01 -1.04
N THR A 149 8.15 -9.07 -1.51
CA THR A 149 9.33 -9.29 -0.68
C THR A 149 10.20 -8.04 -0.67
N ILE A 150 10.72 -7.67 0.50
CA ILE A 150 11.71 -6.60 0.66
C ILE A 150 12.90 -7.12 1.47
N ASN A 151 14.04 -6.46 1.30
CA ASN A 151 15.18 -6.62 2.17
C ASN A 151 15.14 -5.52 3.25
N ARG A 152 15.03 -5.92 4.53
CA ARG A 152 14.95 -4.97 5.66
C ARG A 152 16.18 -4.07 5.78
N ARG A 153 17.35 -4.57 5.36
CA ARG A 153 18.61 -3.82 5.45
C ARG A 153 18.70 -2.69 4.43
N ASP A 154 17.98 -2.82 3.32
CA ASP A 154 17.88 -1.73 2.34
C ASP A 154 17.18 -0.49 2.92
N TYR A 155 16.50 -0.63 4.06
CA TYR A 155 15.80 0.41 4.79
C TYR A 155 16.43 0.69 6.17
N ASN A 156 17.64 0.24 6.43
CA ASN A 156 18.32 0.41 7.73
C ASN A 156 17.51 -0.16 8.92
N VAL A 157 16.75 -1.23 8.71
CA VAL A 157 15.99 -1.91 9.76
C VAL A 157 16.80 -3.07 10.33
N GLY A 158 17.41 -2.84 11.48
CA GLY A 158 18.34 -3.75 12.13
C GLY A 158 19.65 -3.90 11.37
N SER A 159 20.62 -4.52 12.04
CA SER A 159 21.94 -4.83 11.45
C SER A 159 21.95 -6.21 10.77
N GLY A 160 23.09 -6.58 10.17
CA GLY A 160 23.34 -7.94 9.71
C GLY A 160 23.26 -8.96 10.84
N SER A 161 22.65 -10.10 10.57
CA SER A 161 22.45 -11.17 11.54
C SER A 161 22.66 -12.53 10.87
N ILE A 162 23.31 -13.45 11.54
CA ILE A 162 23.45 -14.83 11.09
C ILE A 162 22.18 -15.66 11.34
N THR A 163 21.28 -15.15 12.17
CA THR A 163 20.06 -15.86 12.60
C THR A 163 18.81 -15.30 11.95
N MET A 164 18.73 -13.98 11.79
CA MET A 164 17.59 -13.29 11.21
C MET A 164 17.81 -13.01 9.73
N ALA A 165 16.92 -13.52 8.89
CA ALA A 165 16.95 -13.27 7.45
C ALA A 165 16.89 -11.78 7.12
N ASP A 166 17.51 -11.39 6.02
CA ASP A 166 17.44 -10.03 5.52
C ASP A 166 16.14 -9.80 4.73
N ASN A 167 15.67 -10.81 4.02
CA ASN A 167 14.42 -10.74 3.25
C ASN A 167 13.21 -11.11 4.09
N LEU A 168 12.14 -10.35 3.93
CA LEU A 168 10.83 -10.64 4.50
C LEU A 168 9.74 -10.50 3.45
N THR A 169 8.68 -11.29 3.61
CA THR A 169 7.48 -11.22 2.79
C THR A 169 6.42 -10.36 3.50
N VAL A 170 5.83 -9.44 2.76
CA VAL A 170 4.69 -8.62 3.20
C VAL A 170 3.45 -9.08 2.48
N ASN A 171 2.38 -9.31 3.23
CA ASN A 171 1.06 -9.67 2.74
C ASN A 171 0.09 -8.53 3.07
N LEU A 172 -0.59 -8.04 2.06
CA LEU A 172 -1.58 -6.98 2.15
C LEU A 172 -2.98 -7.55 1.88
N ASN A 173 -3.90 -7.21 2.76
CA ASN A 173 -5.34 -7.41 2.57
C ASN A 173 -5.99 -6.12 3.09
N VAL A 174 -6.31 -5.19 2.20
CA VAL A 174 -6.71 -3.82 2.55
C VAL A 174 -8.10 -3.53 2.03
N LEU A 175 -9.05 -3.41 2.94
CA LEU A 175 -10.38 -2.89 2.65
C LEU A 175 -10.32 -1.38 2.54
N ALA A 176 -10.81 -0.83 1.44
CA ALA A 176 -10.91 0.60 1.22
C ALA A 176 -12.35 0.99 0.93
N LYS A 177 -12.87 1.92 1.74
CA LYS A 177 -14.26 2.40 1.65
C LYS A 177 -14.35 3.61 0.74
N LYS A 178 -15.38 3.60 -0.09
CA LYS A 178 -15.72 4.72 -0.98
C LYS A 178 -16.05 5.98 -0.18
N GLN A 179 -15.59 7.12 -0.69
CA GLN A 179 -15.81 8.45 -0.11
C GLN A 179 -16.93 9.20 -0.83
#